data_94fa020bac59373b80b9a7aa9cd531b8
#
_entry.id   94fa020bac59373b80b9a7aa9cd531b8
#
_cell.length_a   1.000
_cell.length_b   1.000
_cell.length_c   1.000
_cell.angle_alpha   90.00
_cell.angle_beta   90.00
_cell.angle_gamma   90.00
#
_symmetry.space_group_name_H-M   'P 1'
#
loop_
_entity.id
_entity.type
_entity.pdbx_description
1 polymer ?
#
loop_
_entity_poly.entity_id
_entity_poly.type
_entity_poly.pdbx_seq_one_letter_code
_entity_poly.pdbx_strand_id
1 'polypeptide(L)'
;MNIAKDARTAVAGLPLAGLAVVEVFFFSLLVTAISLLGAGIGLFLIPAAAVAARGTVNITRRLAGARLEGGIPEPYLPEPPREGGLKSWWARNQWILTDPATWRDLAWMLVNPVVGLVLVLLPLTLIAFGVFGLLMPMLWEDISGSGGNNWYWFVKVTDSQSALYALGLGIPTLLIGLVSAPALMRAHASLARTLLAPTETSRKVLHLTRTRSEVVSSSAAELRRIERDLHDGAQARLVALGMNLGVAEQLLAKDPEAVRAILADTRKASASALTELRDLIRGIHPPVLADRGLADAVRALALDSPLDVSVTAELPGRADAPVESALYFAVSEILTNAAKHASPTHVAVDLWYADGRIRAQVSDDGHGGADPSRGTGLRGIERRLAAFDGVLAVHSPVGGPTTLTLEIPCALS
;
A
#
# COMPACT_ATOMS: atom_id res chain seq x y z
N MET A 1 -8.55 11.99 41.44
CA MET A 1 -8.08 13.16 40.67
C MET A 1 -6.56 13.31 40.88
N ASN A 2 -5.78 13.31 39.81
CA ASN A 2 -4.33 13.51 39.91
C ASN A 2 -3.98 14.88 39.31
N ILE A 3 -3.98 15.90 40.18
CA ILE A 3 -3.81 17.29 39.81
C ILE A 3 -2.56 17.52 38.93
N ALA A 4 -1.45 16.87 39.26
CA ALA A 4 -0.21 17.01 38.50
C ALA A 4 -0.34 16.41 37.07
N LYS A 5 -1.07 15.30 36.93
CA LYS A 5 -1.32 14.66 35.62
C LYS A 5 -2.27 15.52 34.77
N ASP A 6 -3.31 16.06 35.38
CA ASP A 6 -4.33 16.86 34.69
C ASP A 6 -3.74 18.21 34.23
N ALA A 7 -2.92 18.88 35.08
CA ALA A 7 -2.17 20.06 34.68
C ALA A 7 -1.16 19.80 33.56
N ARG A 8 -0.41 18.70 33.61
CA ARG A 8 0.48 18.28 32.50
C ARG A 8 -0.28 18.02 31.21
N THR A 9 -1.48 17.46 31.30
CA THR A 9 -2.33 17.22 30.14
C THR A 9 -2.76 18.53 29.49
N ALA A 10 -3.12 19.54 30.27
CA ALA A 10 -3.45 20.87 29.75
C ALA A 10 -2.24 21.52 29.07
N VAL A 11 -1.07 21.56 29.72
CA VAL A 11 0.17 22.16 29.18
C VAL A 11 0.61 21.44 27.89
N ALA A 12 0.43 20.11 27.81
CA ALA A 12 0.72 19.34 26.61
C ALA A 12 -0.17 19.70 25.40
N GLY A 13 -1.18 20.55 25.56
CA GLY A 13 -1.95 21.17 24.50
C GLY A 13 -1.26 22.34 23.80
N LEU A 14 -0.31 23.05 24.46
CA LEU A 14 0.32 24.26 23.91
C LEU A 14 0.94 24.06 22.51
N PRO A 15 1.66 22.97 22.21
CA PRO A 15 2.15 22.73 20.85
C PRO A 15 1.02 22.62 19.82
N LEU A 16 -0.14 22.06 20.19
CA LEU A 16 -1.31 21.98 19.29
C LEU A 16 -1.93 23.34 19.04
N ALA A 17 -1.96 24.22 20.05
CA ALA A 17 -2.41 25.60 19.89
C ALA A 17 -1.47 26.39 18.97
N GLY A 18 -0.15 26.25 19.12
CA GLY A 18 0.83 26.84 18.22
C GLY A 18 0.68 26.35 16.78
N LEU A 19 0.45 25.04 16.60
CA LEU A 19 0.21 24.45 15.27
C LEU A 19 -1.07 24.99 14.63
N ALA A 20 -2.15 25.19 15.38
CA ALA A 20 -3.40 25.75 14.86
C ALA A 20 -3.18 27.15 14.23
N VAL A 21 -2.31 27.97 14.80
CA VAL A 21 -1.94 29.28 14.22
C VAL A 21 -1.13 29.10 12.93
N VAL A 22 -0.16 28.18 12.92
CA VAL A 22 0.66 27.87 11.74
C VAL A 22 -0.19 27.29 10.62
N GLU A 23 -1.19 26.48 10.94
CA GLU A 23 -2.14 25.90 10.00
C GLU A 23 -2.96 26.96 9.25
N VAL A 24 -3.32 28.08 9.89
CA VAL A 24 -3.99 29.21 9.21
C VAL A 24 -3.12 29.77 8.08
N PHE A 25 -1.82 29.92 8.35
CA PHE A 25 -0.88 30.42 7.34
C PHE A 25 -0.79 29.46 6.13
N PHE A 26 -0.61 28.17 6.36
CA PHE A 26 -0.52 27.20 5.27
C PHE A 26 -1.84 26.94 4.57
N PHE A 27 -2.97 27.06 5.27
CA PHE A 27 -4.30 27.10 4.66
C PHE A 27 -4.40 28.24 3.65
N SER A 28 -4.09 29.46 4.07
CA SER A 28 -4.14 30.65 3.21
C SER A 28 -3.20 30.52 2.02
N LEU A 29 -1.97 30.01 2.24
CA LEU A 29 -0.99 29.77 1.20
C LEU A 29 -1.49 28.77 0.16
N LEU A 30 -2.04 27.63 0.59
CA LEU A 30 -2.51 26.59 -0.32
C LEU A 30 -3.77 27.04 -1.08
N VAL A 31 -4.71 27.70 -0.43
CA VAL A 31 -5.92 28.26 -1.09
C VAL A 31 -5.51 29.30 -2.13
N THR A 32 -4.58 30.21 -1.81
CA THR A 32 -4.04 31.20 -2.75
C THR A 32 -3.36 30.52 -3.93
N ALA A 33 -2.54 29.48 -3.70
CA ALA A 33 -1.88 28.74 -4.77
C ALA A 33 -2.91 28.06 -5.69
N ILE A 34 -3.98 27.47 -5.15
CA ILE A 34 -5.09 26.89 -5.92
C ILE A 34 -5.80 27.96 -6.77
N SER A 35 -6.10 29.13 -6.16
CA SER A 35 -6.77 30.24 -6.85
C SER A 35 -5.95 30.80 -8.02
N LEU A 36 -4.62 30.76 -7.92
CA LEU A 36 -3.70 31.18 -8.96
C LEU A 36 -3.46 30.13 -10.07
N LEU A 37 -4.14 28.96 -9.99
CA LEU A 37 -3.99 27.92 -11.00
C LEU A 37 -4.44 28.40 -12.40
N GLY A 38 -5.54 29.17 -12.46
CA GLY A 38 -6.02 29.76 -13.72
C GLY A 38 -5.06 30.74 -14.37
N ALA A 39 -4.18 31.38 -13.60
CA ALA A 39 -3.10 32.24 -14.10
C ALA A 39 -1.80 31.47 -14.45
N GLY A 40 -1.78 30.14 -14.29
CA GLY A 40 -0.62 29.29 -14.51
C GLY A 40 0.44 29.29 -13.39
N ILE A 41 0.44 30.30 -12.53
CA ILE A 41 1.39 30.43 -11.39
C ILE A 41 1.14 29.32 -10.36
N GLY A 42 -0.11 28.98 -10.12
CA GLY A 42 -0.51 27.94 -9.19
C GLY A 42 0.09 26.57 -9.50
N LEU A 43 0.36 26.27 -10.79
CA LEU A 43 1.00 25.04 -11.24
C LEU A 43 2.33 24.76 -10.51
N PHE A 44 3.09 25.80 -10.22
CA PHE A 44 4.39 25.71 -9.54
C PHE A 44 4.28 25.86 -8.01
N LEU A 45 3.26 26.58 -7.51
CA LEU A 45 3.10 26.86 -6.09
C LEU A 45 2.38 25.74 -5.34
N ILE A 46 1.36 25.10 -5.94
CA ILE A 46 0.56 24.08 -5.28
C ILE A 46 1.39 22.93 -4.70
N PRO A 47 2.37 22.33 -5.41
CA PRO A 47 3.14 21.21 -4.86
C PRO A 47 3.92 21.59 -3.60
N ALA A 48 4.55 22.78 -3.59
CA ALA A 48 5.30 23.24 -2.42
C ALA A 48 4.39 23.57 -1.25
N ALA A 49 3.28 24.30 -1.50
CA ALA A 49 2.30 24.63 -0.49
C ALA A 49 1.64 23.38 0.09
N ALA A 50 1.28 22.41 -0.74
CA ALA A 50 0.68 21.15 -0.29
C ALA A 50 1.63 20.31 0.58
N VAL A 51 2.91 20.21 0.22
CA VAL A 51 3.93 19.51 1.03
C VAL A 51 4.07 20.17 2.40
N ALA A 52 4.15 21.49 2.46
CA ALA A 52 4.25 22.23 3.72
C ALA A 52 2.98 22.05 4.58
N ALA A 53 1.80 22.19 3.96
CA ALA A 53 0.52 21.96 4.61
C ALA A 53 0.39 20.53 5.16
N ARG A 54 0.69 19.51 4.36
CA ARG A 54 0.71 18.10 4.80
C ARG A 54 1.69 17.86 5.94
N GLY A 55 2.85 18.54 5.91
CA GLY A 55 3.85 18.46 6.98
C GLY A 55 3.31 18.94 8.33
N THR A 56 2.65 20.11 8.38
CA THR A 56 2.06 20.64 9.62
C THR A 56 0.92 19.77 10.13
N VAL A 57 0.01 19.34 9.24
CA VAL A 57 -1.10 18.46 9.61
C VAL A 57 -0.61 17.09 10.10
N ASN A 58 0.49 16.55 9.53
CA ASN A 58 1.08 15.31 10.02
C ASN A 58 1.67 15.45 11.43
N ILE A 59 2.21 16.63 11.79
CA ILE A 59 2.62 16.89 13.18
C ILE A 59 1.40 16.85 14.09
N THR A 60 0.30 17.47 13.69
CA THR A 60 -0.97 17.43 14.44
C THR A 60 -1.48 15.98 14.57
N ARG A 61 -1.45 15.17 13.51
CA ARG A 61 -1.81 13.73 13.55
C ARG A 61 -1.00 12.98 14.61
N ARG A 62 0.32 13.20 14.65
CA ARG A 62 1.21 12.54 15.61
C ARG A 62 0.90 12.97 17.04
N LEU A 63 0.79 14.27 17.30
CA LEU A 63 0.54 14.81 18.65
C LEU A 63 -0.87 14.47 19.16
N ALA A 64 -1.90 14.59 18.33
CA ALA A 64 -3.26 14.23 18.70
C ALA A 64 -3.43 12.71 18.79
N GLY A 65 -2.84 11.96 17.84
CA GLY A 65 -2.90 10.52 17.79
C GLY A 65 -2.21 9.82 18.97
N ALA A 66 -1.18 10.44 19.56
CA ALA A 66 -0.53 9.90 20.77
C ALA A 66 -1.48 9.79 21.99
N ARG A 67 -2.66 10.43 21.94
CA ARG A 67 -3.70 10.36 22.95
C ARG A 67 -4.80 9.35 22.65
N LEU A 68 -4.74 8.68 21.53
CA LEU A 68 -5.73 7.71 21.04
C LEU A 68 -5.10 6.35 20.84
N GLU A 69 -5.82 5.30 21.16
CA GLU A 69 -5.43 3.94 20.80
C GLU A 69 -5.40 3.80 19.27
N GLY A 70 -4.28 3.30 18.74
CA GLY A 70 -4.07 3.11 17.30
C GLY A 70 -3.65 4.37 16.52
N GLY A 71 -3.47 5.52 17.19
CA GLY A 71 -2.99 6.74 16.54
C GLY A 71 -3.91 7.29 15.44
N ILE A 72 -3.37 8.18 14.60
CA ILE A 72 -4.03 8.69 13.38
C ILE A 72 -3.05 8.46 12.21
N PRO A 73 -3.30 7.45 11.34
CA PRO A 73 -2.38 7.14 10.24
C PRO A 73 -2.45 8.19 9.12
N GLU A 74 -1.37 8.29 8.35
CA GLU A 74 -1.29 9.18 7.19
C GLU A 74 -2.17 8.63 6.05
N PRO A 75 -3.06 9.46 5.45
CA PRO A 75 -4.07 8.99 4.49
C PRO A 75 -3.67 9.15 3.02
N TYR A 76 -2.49 9.69 2.72
CA TYR A 76 -2.12 10.13 1.37
C TYR A 76 -1.89 8.98 0.41
N LEU A 77 -2.32 9.19 -0.84
CA LEU A 77 -2.02 8.30 -1.95
C LEU A 77 -0.52 8.36 -2.30
N PRO A 78 0.08 7.27 -2.86
CA PRO A 78 1.47 7.27 -3.31
C PRO A 78 1.73 8.38 -4.35
N GLU A 79 2.86 9.10 -4.19
CA GLU A 79 3.26 10.15 -5.14
C GLU A 79 3.59 9.52 -6.50
N PRO A 80 3.12 10.11 -7.64
CA PRO A 80 3.48 9.62 -8.96
C PRO A 80 4.99 9.78 -9.23
N PRO A 81 5.58 8.95 -10.12
CA PRO A 81 6.99 9.04 -10.48
C PRO A 81 7.36 10.45 -10.95
N ARG A 82 8.54 10.91 -10.57
CA ARG A 82 9.05 12.22 -10.97
C ARG A 82 9.67 12.13 -12.37
N GLU A 83 8.85 12.34 -13.37
CA GLU A 83 9.31 12.56 -14.75
C GLU A 83 9.60 14.06 -14.94
N GLY A 84 10.59 14.41 -15.73
CA GLY A 84 10.92 15.84 -15.97
C GLY A 84 9.88 16.56 -16.84
N GLY A 85 9.84 17.91 -16.74
CA GLY A 85 9.04 18.77 -17.62
C GLY A 85 7.64 19.14 -17.10
N LEU A 86 6.92 19.97 -17.87
CA LEU A 86 5.61 20.51 -17.52
C LEU A 86 4.53 19.44 -17.31
N LYS A 87 4.61 18.31 -18.03
CA LYS A 87 3.68 17.18 -17.86
C LYS A 87 3.75 16.60 -16.45
N SER A 88 4.95 16.50 -15.87
CA SER A 88 5.16 16.03 -14.51
C SER A 88 4.55 16.98 -13.47
N TRP A 89 4.70 18.31 -13.67
CA TRP A 89 4.07 19.31 -12.82
C TRP A 89 2.55 19.23 -12.87
N TRP A 90 1.98 19.06 -14.06
CA TRP A 90 0.55 18.91 -14.22
C TRP A 90 0.04 17.62 -13.53
N ALA A 91 0.67 16.48 -13.77
CA ALA A 91 0.31 15.21 -13.14
C ALA A 91 0.36 15.29 -11.61
N ARG A 92 1.39 15.98 -11.06
CA ARG A 92 1.53 16.19 -9.62
C ARG A 92 0.44 17.08 -9.04
N ASN A 93 0.07 18.14 -9.72
CA ASN A 93 -1.04 18.99 -9.31
C ASN A 93 -2.37 18.24 -9.35
N GLN A 94 -2.60 17.48 -10.42
CA GLN A 94 -3.79 16.64 -10.53
C GLN A 94 -3.86 15.63 -9.37
N TRP A 95 -2.76 14.95 -9.07
CA TRP A 95 -2.67 14.02 -7.93
C TRP A 95 -2.99 14.72 -6.60
N ILE A 96 -2.44 15.91 -6.33
CA ILE A 96 -2.72 16.68 -5.09
C ILE A 96 -4.21 17.06 -5.01
N LEU A 97 -4.79 17.56 -6.09
CA LEU A 97 -6.16 18.08 -6.12
C LEU A 97 -7.22 16.97 -6.17
N THR A 98 -6.89 15.79 -6.69
CA THR A 98 -7.80 14.63 -6.71
C THR A 98 -7.68 13.77 -5.45
N ASP A 99 -6.63 13.93 -4.64
CA ASP A 99 -6.48 13.22 -3.37
C ASP A 99 -7.49 13.74 -2.33
N PRO A 100 -8.47 12.91 -1.89
CA PRO A 100 -9.43 13.31 -0.85
C PRO A 100 -8.78 13.77 0.45
N ALA A 101 -7.55 13.28 0.74
CA ALA A 101 -6.81 13.67 1.93
C ALA A 101 -6.44 15.16 1.92
N THR A 102 -6.15 15.75 0.75
CA THR A 102 -5.86 17.18 0.62
C THR A 102 -7.04 18.06 1.06
N TRP A 103 -8.25 17.71 0.65
CA TRP A 103 -9.45 18.45 1.01
C TRP A 103 -9.81 18.29 2.50
N ARG A 104 -9.53 17.12 3.07
CA ARG A 104 -9.72 16.86 4.50
C ARG A 104 -8.71 17.63 5.35
N ASP A 105 -7.47 17.75 4.89
CA ASP A 105 -6.46 18.59 5.53
C ASP A 105 -6.86 20.07 5.48
N LEU A 106 -7.39 20.55 4.35
CA LEU A 106 -7.92 21.90 4.24
C LEU A 106 -9.11 22.12 5.19
N ALA A 107 -10.06 21.17 5.27
CA ALA A 107 -11.17 21.24 6.20
C ALA A 107 -10.68 21.28 7.66
N TRP A 108 -9.67 20.47 8.01
CA TRP A 108 -9.02 20.51 9.32
C TRP A 108 -8.41 21.88 9.62
N MET A 109 -7.59 22.41 8.69
CA MET A 109 -6.93 23.72 8.84
C MET A 109 -7.92 24.88 8.97
N LEU A 110 -9.17 24.72 8.49
CA LEU A 110 -10.24 25.69 8.66
C LEU A 110 -10.92 25.52 10.04
N VAL A 111 -11.15 24.30 10.49
CA VAL A 111 -11.89 24.00 11.73
C VAL A 111 -11.00 24.13 12.97
N ASN A 112 -9.74 23.67 12.90
CA ASN A 112 -8.85 23.61 14.05
C ASN A 112 -8.54 24.98 14.68
N PRO A 113 -8.32 26.08 13.94
CA PRO A 113 -8.08 27.39 14.52
C PRO A 113 -9.29 27.96 15.31
N VAL A 114 -10.48 27.45 15.04
CA VAL A 114 -11.71 27.91 15.75
C VAL A 114 -12.06 26.88 16.83
N VAL A 115 -12.46 25.67 16.45
CA VAL A 115 -12.97 24.67 17.40
C VAL A 115 -11.80 24.00 18.16
N GLY A 116 -10.73 23.63 17.45
CA GLY A 116 -9.58 22.96 18.04
C GLY A 116 -8.84 23.84 19.04
N LEU A 117 -8.62 25.10 18.69
CA LEU A 117 -7.96 26.08 19.57
C LEU A 117 -8.75 26.31 20.86
N VAL A 118 -10.07 26.41 20.77
CA VAL A 118 -10.94 26.52 21.95
C VAL A 118 -10.82 25.30 22.85
N LEU A 119 -10.90 24.09 22.28
CA LEU A 119 -10.79 22.86 23.06
C LEU A 119 -9.44 22.72 23.78
N VAL A 120 -8.37 23.26 23.19
CA VAL A 120 -7.01 23.19 23.74
C VAL A 120 -6.74 24.28 24.75
N LEU A 121 -7.17 25.54 24.49
CA LEU A 121 -6.87 26.69 25.34
C LEU A 121 -7.83 26.83 26.51
N LEU A 122 -9.10 26.41 26.37
CA LEU A 122 -10.10 26.57 27.42
C LEU A 122 -9.66 26.01 28.78
N PRO A 123 -9.17 24.78 28.91
CA PRO A 123 -8.70 24.27 30.20
C PRO A 123 -7.49 25.07 30.75
N LEU A 124 -6.59 25.51 29.87
CA LEU A 124 -5.42 26.30 30.25
C LEU A 124 -5.84 27.69 30.77
N THR A 125 -6.76 28.34 30.08
CA THR A 125 -7.28 29.65 30.52
C THR A 125 -8.05 29.55 31.85
N LEU A 126 -8.85 28.48 32.02
CA LEU A 126 -9.54 28.25 33.30
C LEU A 126 -8.57 27.98 34.45
N ILE A 127 -7.50 27.19 34.20
CA ILE A 127 -6.45 26.93 35.19
C ILE A 127 -5.75 28.25 35.57
N ALA A 128 -5.29 29.00 34.57
CA ALA A 128 -4.60 30.28 34.80
C ALA A 128 -5.47 31.28 35.51
N PHE A 129 -6.74 31.38 35.09
CA PHE A 129 -7.72 32.30 35.72
C PHE A 129 -8.11 31.86 37.13
N GLY A 130 -8.22 30.54 37.36
CA GLY A 130 -8.42 29.99 38.71
C GLY A 130 -7.25 30.28 39.64
N VAL A 131 -5.99 30.11 39.19
CA VAL A 131 -4.80 30.51 39.96
C VAL A 131 -4.77 32.00 40.22
N PHE A 132 -5.13 32.81 39.23
CA PHE A 132 -5.25 34.28 39.43
C PHE A 132 -6.27 34.63 40.52
N GLY A 133 -7.44 33.93 40.57
CA GLY A 133 -8.39 34.10 41.63
C GLY A 133 -7.86 33.74 43.02
N LEU A 134 -7.05 32.68 43.13
CA LEU A 134 -6.40 32.32 44.42
C LEU A 134 -5.41 33.37 44.90
N LEU A 135 -4.76 34.07 43.98
CA LEU A 135 -3.77 35.11 44.26
C LEU A 135 -4.44 36.49 44.53
N MET A 136 -5.74 36.62 44.24
CA MET A 136 -6.45 37.89 44.32
C MET A 136 -6.35 38.57 45.70
N PRO A 137 -6.43 37.88 46.85
CA PRO A 137 -6.26 38.52 48.16
C PRO A 137 -4.89 39.18 48.40
N MET A 138 -3.87 38.74 47.60
CA MET A 138 -2.52 39.33 47.69
C MET A 138 -2.31 40.46 46.68
N LEU A 139 -3.05 40.48 45.57
CA LEU A 139 -2.82 41.38 44.45
C LEU A 139 -3.86 42.51 44.31
N TRP A 140 -4.97 42.48 45.05
CA TRP A 140 -6.11 43.37 44.83
C TRP A 140 -5.76 44.85 45.04
N GLU A 141 -4.90 45.19 46.03
CA GLU A 141 -4.47 46.56 46.30
C GLU A 141 -3.70 47.14 45.10
N ASP A 142 -2.74 46.40 44.57
CA ASP A 142 -1.93 46.80 43.42
C ASP A 142 -2.80 46.96 42.16
N ILE A 143 -3.72 46.03 41.94
CA ILE A 143 -4.62 46.05 40.80
C ILE A 143 -5.60 47.22 40.89
N SER A 144 -6.17 47.45 42.04
CA SER A 144 -7.10 48.56 42.29
C SER A 144 -6.45 49.94 42.22
N GLY A 145 -5.17 50.04 42.69
CA GLY A 145 -4.38 51.27 42.66
C GLY A 145 -3.84 51.62 41.26
N SER A 146 -3.64 50.66 40.39
CA SER A 146 -3.12 50.85 39.03
C SER A 146 -4.15 51.34 37.99
N GLY A 147 -5.44 51.53 38.39
CA GLY A 147 -6.53 51.87 37.48
C GLY A 147 -6.87 50.79 36.43
N GLY A 148 -6.35 49.57 36.63
CA GLY A 148 -6.59 48.42 35.77
C GLY A 148 -7.99 47.83 35.89
N ASN A 149 -8.27 46.80 35.08
CA ASN A 149 -9.52 46.05 35.15
C ASN A 149 -9.52 45.16 36.41
N ASN A 150 -10.30 45.52 37.40
CA ASN A 150 -10.42 44.84 38.69
C ASN A 150 -11.62 43.89 38.79
N TRP A 151 -12.13 43.39 37.65
CA TRP A 151 -13.19 42.39 37.63
C TRP A 151 -12.63 40.96 37.59
N TYR A 152 -13.16 40.17 38.51
CA TYR A 152 -12.96 38.72 38.48
C TYR A 152 -14.29 38.01 38.28
N TRP A 153 -14.52 37.41 37.16
CA TRP A 153 -15.84 36.98 36.70
C TRP A 153 -16.84 38.15 36.73
N PHE A 154 -17.78 38.07 37.63
CA PHE A 154 -18.83 39.09 37.90
C PHE A 154 -18.58 39.86 39.19
N VAL A 155 -17.47 39.61 39.89
CA VAL A 155 -17.10 40.29 41.14
C VAL A 155 -16.17 41.45 40.82
N LYS A 156 -16.55 42.67 41.19
CA LYS A 156 -15.65 43.82 41.17
C LYS A 156 -14.82 43.83 42.45
N VAL A 157 -13.53 43.73 42.32
CA VAL A 157 -12.59 43.62 43.44
C VAL A 157 -12.14 45.04 43.84
N THR A 158 -12.67 45.53 44.92
CA THR A 158 -12.38 46.90 45.42
C THR A 158 -11.89 46.92 46.86
N ASP A 159 -12.01 45.81 47.57
CA ASP A 159 -11.65 45.67 48.99
C ASP A 159 -11.26 44.19 49.28
N SER A 160 -10.77 43.96 50.49
CA SER A 160 -10.35 42.64 50.95
C SER A 160 -11.49 41.61 50.97
N GLN A 161 -12.75 42.04 51.20
CA GLN A 161 -13.89 41.14 51.20
C GLN A 161 -14.24 40.65 49.78
N SER A 162 -14.27 41.56 48.81
CA SER A 162 -14.46 41.18 47.41
C SER A 162 -13.29 40.36 46.85
N ALA A 163 -12.07 40.55 47.33
CA ALA A 163 -10.93 39.71 47.02
C ALA A 163 -11.09 38.28 47.58
N LEU A 164 -11.71 38.11 48.76
CA LEU A 164 -12.04 36.77 49.27
C LEU A 164 -13.16 36.09 48.44
N TYR A 165 -14.14 36.86 47.91
CA TYR A 165 -15.11 36.28 46.97
C TYR A 165 -14.44 35.82 45.67
N ALA A 166 -13.45 36.56 45.17
CA ALA A 166 -12.67 36.15 44.01
C ALA A 166 -11.88 34.85 44.29
N LEU A 167 -11.28 34.73 45.48
CA LEU A 167 -10.62 33.47 45.90
C LEU A 167 -11.64 32.32 45.95
N GLY A 168 -12.84 32.55 46.54
CA GLY A 168 -13.90 31.54 46.61
C GLY A 168 -14.35 31.05 45.22
N LEU A 169 -14.39 31.94 44.21
CA LEU A 169 -14.67 31.60 42.82
C LEU A 169 -13.44 31.00 42.10
N GLY A 170 -12.24 31.34 42.51
CA GLY A 170 -10.99 30.83 41.96
C GLY A 170 -10.81 29.32 42.13
N ILE A 171 -11.20 28.83 43.32
CA ILE A 171 -11.13 27.39 43.62
C ILE A 171 -11.95 26.52 42.60
N PRO A 172 -13.27 26.73 42.43
CA PRO A 172 -14.03 25.94 41.48
C PRO A 172 -13.59 26.18 40.04
N THR A 173 -13.17 27.39 39.66
CA THR A 173 -12.64 27.66 38.32
C THR A 173 -11.39 26.83 38.03
N LEU A 174 -10.44 26.77 38.96
CA LEU A 174 -9.26 25.95 38.86
C LEU A 174 -9.61 24.47 38.76
N LEU A 175 -10.51 23.99 39.61
CA LEU A 175 -10.95 22.58 39.59
C LEU A 175 -11.64 22.21 38.28
N ILE A 176 -12.50 23.08 37.75
CA ILE A 176 -13.17 22.87 36.46
C ILE A 176 -12.10 22.78 35.35
N GLY A 177 -11.14 23.71 35.34
CA GLY A 177 -10.05 23.67 34.35
C GLY A 177 -9.25 22.37 34.39
N LEU A 178 -8.86 21.90 35.58
CA LEU A 178 -8.13 20.67 35.77
C LEU A 178 -8.93 19.41 35.33
N VAL A 179 -10.19 19.31 35.83
CA VAL A 179 -11.03 18.14 35.54
C VAL A 179 -11.43 18.06 34.06
N SER A 180 -11.66 19.23 33.43
CA SER A 180 -12.06 19.28 32.01
C SER A 180 -10.91 19.02 31.05
N ALA A 181 -9.65 19.25 31.43
CA ALA A 181 -8.50 19.15 30.54
C ALA A 181 -8.37 17.77 29.84
N PRO A 182 -8.46 16.63 30.53
CA PRO A 182 -8.37 15.33 29.85
C PRO A 182 -9.54 15.06 28.89
N ALA A 183 -10.74 15.56 29.22
CA ALA A 183 -11.93 15.37 28.37
C ALA A 183 -11.84 16.23 27.10
N LEU A 184 -11.45 17.51 27.23
CA LEU A 184 -11.30 18.43 26.11
C LEU A 184 -10.13 18.02 25.18
N MET A 185 -9.02 17.54 25.73
CA MET A 185 -7.92 16.99 24.95
C MET A 185 -8.33 15.73 24.18
N ARG A 186 -9.15 14.85 24.76
CA ARG A 186 -9.71 13.69 24.05
C ARG A 186 -10.70 14.12 22.97
N ALA A 187 -11.53 15.13 23.23
CA ALA A 187 -12.45 15.69 22.24
C ALA A 187 -11.68 16.27 21.03
N HIS A 188 -10.62 17.04 21.28
CA HIS A 188 -9.73 17.52 20.21
C HIS A 188 -9.10 16.37 19.40
N ALA A 189 -8.57 15.36 20.07
CA ALA A 189 -7.96 14.21 19.40
C ALA A 189 -9.00 13.39 18.60
N SER A 190 -10.23 13.26 19.11
CA SER A 190 -11.34 12.62 18.41
C SER A 190 -11.78 13.40 17.17
N LEU A 191 -11.88 14.73 17.28
CA LEU A 191 -12.16 15.62 16.15
C LEU A 191 -11.07 15.50 15.06
N ALA A 192 -9.80 15.52 15.48
CA ALA A 192 -8.66 15.29 14.57
C ALA A 192 -8.76 13.93 13.88
N ARG A 193 -9.09 12.86 14.61
CA ARG A 193 -9.27 11.51 14.02
C ARG A 193 -10.40 11.49 13.01
N THR A 194 -11.54 12.10 13.30
CA THR A 194 -12.70 12.14 12.40
C THR A 194 -12.38 12.84 11.08
N LEU A 195 -11.67 13.96 11.13
CA LEU A 195 -11.33 14.74 9.94
C LEU A 195 -10.07 14.22 9.22
N LEU A 196 -9.06 13.77 9.94
CA LEU A 196 -7.73 13.48 9.39
C LEU A 196 -7.45 12.00 9.13
N ALA A 197 -8.19 11.05 9.71
CA ALA A 197 -7.97 9.63 9.46
C ALA A 197 -8.40 9.22 8.05
N PRO A 198 -7.73 8.23 7.42
CA PRO A 198 -8.12 7.75 6.11
C PRO A 198 -9.54 7.17 6.11
N THR A 199 -10.30 7.43 5.06
CA THR A 199 -11.62 6.82 4.84
C THR A 199 -11.47 5.33 4.51
N GLU A 200 -12.55 4.56 4.62
CA GLU A 200 -12.54 3.15 4.20
C GLU A 200 -12.13 2.98 2.73
N THR A 201 -12.64 3.84 1.87
CA THR A 201 -12.28 3.85 0.45
C THR A 201 -10.79 4.12 0.26
N SER A 202 -10.23 5.13 0.95
CA SER A 202 -8.79 5.41 0.88
C SER A 202 -7.94 4.24 1.39
N ARG A 203 -8.40 3.55 2.45
CA ARG A 203 -7.70 2.36 2.97
C ARG A 203 -7.70 1.20 1.97
N LYS A 204 -8.84 0.95 1.31
CA LYS A 204 -8.95 -0.08 0.26
C LYS A 204 -8.03 0.24 -0.92
N VAL A 205 -8.05 1.48 -1.40
CA VAL A 205 -7.18 1.92 -2.50
C VAL A 205 -5.70 1.78 -2.13
N LEU A 206 -5.31 2.22 -0.94
CA LEU A 206 -3.92 2.07 -0.44
C LEU A 206 -3.51 0.60 -0.33
N HIS A 207 -4.39 -0.27 0.16
CA HIS A 207 -4.13 -1.70 0.27
C HIS A 207 -3.95 -2.33 -1.11
N LEU A 208 -4.87 -2.09 -2.04
CA LEU A 208 -4.79 -2.60 -3.42
C LEU A 208 -3.53 -2.10 -4.14
N THR A 209 -3.20 -0.81 -4.01
CA THR A 209 -2.00 -0.24 -4.63
C THR A 209 -0.72 -0.87 -4.07
N ARG A 210 -0.65 -1.10 -2.77
CA ARG A 210 0.49 -1.78 -2.14
C ARG A 210 0.63 -3.22 -2.61
N THR A 211 -0.46 -3.98 -2.57
CA THR A 211 -0.47 -5.37 -3.03
C THR A 211 -0.04 -5.47 -4.49
N ARG A 212 -0.56 -4.60 -5.36
CA ARG A 212 -0.16 -4.54 -6.77
C ARG A 212 1.33 -4.21 -6.94
N SER A 213 1.83 -3.23 -6.20
CA SER A 213 3.25 -2.84 -6.24
C SER A 213 4.17 -3.97 -5.74
N GLU A 214 3.78 -4.68 -4.69
CA GLU A 214 4.52 -5.83 -4.17
C GLU A 214 4.58 -6.98 -5.17
N VAL A 215 3.47 -7.28 -5.85
CA VAL A 215 3.42 -8.31 -6.89
C VAL A 215 4.30 -7.94 -8.08
N VAL A 216 4.21 -6.70 -8.57
CA VAL A 216 5.06 -6.22 -9.68
C VAL A 216 6.54 -6.25 -9.30
N SER A 217 6.90 -5.79 -8.11
CA SER A 217 8.31 -5.79 -7.66
C SER A 217 8.86 -7.19 -7.45
N SER A 218 8.04 -8.11 -6.92
CA SER A 218 8.39 -9.53 -6.74
C SER A 218 8.60 -10.22 -8.09
N SER A 219 7.73 -9.98 -9.07
CA SER A 219 7.87 -10.53 -10.43
C SER A 219 9.12 -10.00 -11.13
N ALA A 220 9.42 -8.69 -10.99
CA ALA A 220 10.64 -8.11 -11.55
C ALA A 220 11.92 -8.63 -10.86
N ALA A 221 11.88 -8.94 -9.57
CA ALA A 221 13.00 -9.55 -8.85
C ALA A 221 13.23 -11.00 -9.30
N GLU A 222 12.15 -11.76 -9.50
CA GLU A 222 12.19 -13.13 -10.00
C GLU A 222 12.76 -13.19 -11.42
N LEU A 223 12.30 -12.31 -12.33
CA LEU A 223 12.86 -12.22 -13.68
C LEU A 223 14.36 -11.93 -13.68
N ARG A 224 14.82 -10.98 -12.87
CA ARG A 224 16.25 -10.67 -12.73
C ARG A 224 17.06 -11.82 -12.15
N ARG A 225 16.47 -12.66 -11.28
CA ARG A 225 17.10 -13.86 -10.77
C ARG A 225 17.25 -14.88 -11.89
N ILE A 226 16.18 -15.15 -12.61
CA ILE A 226 16.17 -16.11 -13.75
C ILE A 226 17.16 -15.67 -14.84
N GLU A 227 17.18 -14.37 -15.19
CA GLU A 227 18.14 -13.82 -16.16
C GLU A 227 19.59 -14.07 -15.75
N ARG A 228 19.91 -13.88 -14.46
CA ARG A 228 21.26 -14.14 -13.92
C ARG A 228 21.60 -15.61 -13.93
N ASP A 229 20.69 -16.48 -13.46
CA ASP A 229 20.89 -17.91 -13.41
C ASP A 229 21.07 -18.49 -14.83
N LEU A 230 20.32 -17.96 -15.81
CA LEU A 230 20.43 -18.27 -17.23
C LEU A 230 21.80 -17.86 -17.79
N HIS A 231 22.21 -16.63 -17.54
CA HIS A 231 23.46 -16.07 -18.02
C HIS A 231 24.67 -16.84 -17.46
N ASP A 232 24.69 -17.08 -16.15
CA ASP A 232 25.78 -17.77 -15.47
C ASP A 232 25.85 -19.24 -15.87
N GLY A 233 24.69 -19.92 -15.98
CA GLY A 233 24.60 -21.31 -16.46
C GLY A 233 25.02 -21.46 -17.93
N ALA A 234 24.62 -20.55 -18.80
CA ALA A 234 25.03 -20.58 -20.22
C ALA A 234 26.52 -20.29 -20.37
N GLN A 235 27.09 -19.33 -19.65
CA GLN A 235 28.51 -19.02 -19.70
C GLN A 235 29.37 -20.20 -19.24
N ALA A 236 29.03 -20.84 -18.11
CA ALA A 236 29.78 -21.99 -17.60
C ALA A 236 29.84 -23.16 -18.62
N ARG A 237 28.72 -23.41 -19.31
CA ARG A 237 28.64 -24.47 -20.33
C ARG A 237 29.39 -24.13 -21.59
N LEU A 238 29.32 -22.89 -22.08
CA LEU A 238 30.09 -22.45 -23.26
C LEU A 238 31.59 -22.54 -22.99
N VAL A 239 32.07 -22.21 -21.81
CA VAL A 239 33.46 -22.36 -21.40
C VAL A 239 33.87 -23.84 -21.39
N ALA A 240 33.05 -24.73 -20.82
CA ALA A 240 33.33 -26.17 -20.80
C ALA A 240 33.38 -26.78 -22.22
N LEU A 241 32.46 -26.37 -23.11
CA LEU A 241 32.47 -26.79 -24.53
C LEU A 241 33.75 -26.28 -25.22
N GLY A 242 34.16 -25.05 -24.99
CA GLY A 242 35.39 -24.48 -25.54
C GLY A 242 36.64 -25.23 -25.07
N MET A 243 36.70 -25.57 -23.77
CA MET A 243 37.81 -26.39 -23.25
C MET A 243 37.87 -27.78 -23.85
N ASN A 244 36.74 -28.48 -23.98
CA ASN A 244 36.68 -29.80 -24.59
C ASN A 244 37.14 -29.78 -26.06
N LEU A 245 36.73 -28.78 -26.82
CA LEU A 245 37.18 -28.57 -28.20
C LEU A 245 38.68 -28.29 -28.27
N GLY A 246 39.26 -27.48 -27.36
CA GLY A 246 40.70 -27.24 -27.31
C GLY A 246 41.50 -28.48 -26.97
N VAL A 247 41.01 -29.37 -26.09
CA VAL A 247 41.64 -30.68 -25.80
C VAL A 247 41.56 -31.60 -27.01
N ALA A 248 40.40 -31.64 -27.69
CA ALA A 248 40.24 -32.43 -28.91
C ALA A 248 41.22 -31.98 -30.01
N GLU A 249 41.43 -30.68 -30.17
CA GLU A 249 42.39 -30.12 -31.14
C GLU A 249 43.85 -30.54 -30.82
N GLN A 250 44.27 -30.52 -29.56
CA GLN A 250 45.60 -30.92 -29.13
C GLN A 250 45.85 -32.44 -29.32
N LEU A 251 44.82 -33.26 -29.23
CA LEU A 251 44.91 -34.72 -29.38
C LEU A 251 44.73 -35.20 -30.81
N LEU A 252 44.31 -34.32 -31.77
CA LEU A 252 43.90 -34.69 -33.11
C LEU A 252 44.96 -35.53 -33.87
N ALA A 253 46.25 -35.20 -33.69
CA ALA A 253 47.36 -35.90 -34.36
C ALA A 253 47.91 -37.04 -33.51
N LYS A 254 47.56 -37.15 -32.20
CA LYS A 254 48.17 -38.13 -31.30
C LYS A 254 47.27 -39.34 -30.99
N ASP A 255 45.97 -39.06 -30.82
CA ASP A 255 44.97 -40.05 -30.44
C ASP A 255 43.60 -39.75 -31.07
N PRO A 256 43.35 -40.17 -32.32
CA PRO A 256 42.11 -39.95 -33.03
C PRO A 256 40.86 -40.59 -32.37
N GLU A 257 41.03 -41.69 -31.64
CA GLU A 257 39.92 -42.37 -30.94
C GLU A 257 39.47 -41.54 -29.73
N ALA A 258 40.40 -41.01 -28.94
CA ALA A 258 40.08 -40.09 -27.85
C ALA A 258 39.39 -38.80 -28.36
N VAL A 259 39.80 -38.27 -29.50
CA VAL A 259 39.14 -37.12 -30.14
C VAL A 259 37.70 -37.42 -30.51
N ARG A 260 37.41 -38.59 -31.09
CA ARG A 260 36.03 -39.01 -31.42
C ARG A 260 35.14 -39.07 -30.18
N ALA A 261 35.66 -39.62 -29.09
CA ALA A 261 34.94 -39.70 -27.82
C ALA A 261 34.61 -38.28 -27.27
N ILE A 262 35.62 -37.38 -27.20
CA ILE A 262 35.44 -36.00 -26.72
C ILE A 262 34.42 -35.25 -27.58
N LEU A 263 34.47 -35.36 -28.90
CA LEU A 263 33.52 -34.72 -29.80
C LEU A 263 32.10 -35.26 -29.63
N ALA A 264 31.93 -36.56 -29.41
CA ALA A 264 30.64 -37.18 -29.15
C ALA A 264 30.02 -36.66 -27.84
N ASP A 265 30.82 -36.60 -26.78
CA ASP A 265 30.39 -36.08 -25.47
C ASP A 265 30.07 -34.56 -25.53
N THR A 266 30.90 -33.79 -26.23
CA THR A 266 30.68 -32.35 -26.44
C THR A 266 29.38 -32.10 -27.20
N ARG A 267 29.08 -32.89 -28.23
CA ARG A 267 27.83 -32.83 -28.99
C ARG A 267 26.61 -33.16 -28.11
N LYS A 268 26.72 -34.20 -27.27
CA LYS A 268 25.66 -34.60 -26.34
C LYS A 268 25.40 -33.51 -25.27
N ALA A 269 26.48 -32.96 -24.71
CA ALA A 269 26.38 -31.86 -23.73
C ALA A 269 25.76 -30.61 -24.35
N SER A 270 26.11 -30.26 -25.60
CA SER A 270 25.50 -29.11 -26.32
C SER A 270 24.02 -29.34 -26.58
N ALA A 271 23.60 -30.54 -26.99
CA ALA A 271 22.19 -30.87 -27.21
C ALA A 271 21.37 -30.78 -25.90
N SER A 272 21.92 -31.29 -24.77
CA SER A 272 21.30 -31.18 -23.46
C SER A 272 21.15 -29.72 -23.02
N ALA A 273 22.21 -28.92 -23.20
CA ALA A 273 22.19 -27.50 -22.85
C ALA A 273 21.13 -26.70 -23.64
N LEU A 274 20.98 -27.00 -24.93
CA LEU A 274 19.96 -26.38 -25.78
C LEU A 274 18.54 -26.78 -25.34
N THR A 275 18.34 -28.02 -24.92
CA THR A 275 17.04 -28.48 -24.41
C THR A 275 16.70 -27.79 -23.09
N GLU A 276 17.63 -27.76 -22.14
CA GLU A 276 17.43 -27.06 -20.86
C GLU A 276 17.18 -25.55 -21.04
N LEU A 277 17.87 -24.89 -21.98
CA LEU A 277 17.67 -23.49 -22.32
C LEU A 277 16.26 -23.24 -22.90
N ARG A 278 15.81 -24.16 -23.78
CA ARG A 278 14.43 -24.11 -24.32
C ARG A 278 13.37 -24.29 -23.23
N ASP A 279 13.60 -25.20 -22.30
CA ASP A 279 12.66 -25.45 -21.19
C ASP A 279 12.61 -24.28 -20.23
N LEU A 280 13.75 -23.62 -19.97
CA LEU A 280 13.79 -22.36 -19.19
C LEU A 280 13.06 -21.21 -19.89
N ILE A 281 13.26 -21.01 -21.19
CA ILE A 281 12.58 -19.99 -21.99
C ILE A 281 11.07 -20.27 -22.06
N ARG A 282 10.66 -21.52 -22.23
CA ARG A 282 9.25 -21.95 -22.17
C ARG A 282 8.61 -21.64 -20.80
N GLY A 283 9.38 -21.73 -19.73
CA GLY A 283 8.93 -21.35 -18.38
C GLY A 283 8.79 -19.85 -18.14
N ILE A 284 9.39 -18.98 -18.98
CA ILE A 284 9.33 -17.51 -18.84
C ILE A 284 8.23 -16.91 -19.72
N HIS A 285 8.16 -17.29 -20.98
CA HIS A 285 7.12 -16.83 -21.92
C HIS A 285 7.03 -17.81 -23.12
N PRO A 286 6.03 -18.70 -23.16
CA PRO A 286 5.92 -19.66 -24.23
C PRO A 286 5.75 -18.96 -25.59
N PRO A 287 6.56 -19.25 -26.60
CA PRO A 287 6.41 -18.63 -27.93
C PRO A 287 5.00 -18.83 -28.51
N VAL A 288 4.41 -20.01 -28.28
CA VAL A 288 3.03 -20.32 -28.72
C VAL A 288 2.01 -19.37 -28.12
N LEU A 289 2.20 -18.94 -26.87
CA LEU A 289 1.31 -17.97 -26.21
C LEU A 289 1.40 -16.58 -26.87
N ALA A 290 2.60 -16.13 -27.21
CA ALA A 290 2.81 -14.87 -27.92
C ALA A 290 2.20 -14.89 -29.32
N ASP A 291 2.44 -15.97 -30.08
CA ASP A 291 2.10 -16.05 -31.50
C ASP A 291 0.64 -16.46 -31.75
N ARG A 292 0.12 -17.44 -30.96
CA ARG A 292 -1.18 -18.07 -31.21
C ARG A 292 -2.22 -17.84 -30.12
N GLY A 293 -1.82 -17.31 -28.96
CA GLY A 293 -2.71 -16.99 -27.85
C GLY A 293 -2.96 -18.12 -26.88
N LEU A 294 -3.79 -17.80 -25.85
CA LEU A 294 -4.02 -18.66 -24.71
C LEU A 294 -4.60 -20.04 -25.08
N ALA A 295 -5.58 -20.08 -25.98
CA ALA A 295 -6.25 -21.32 -26.37
C ALA A 295 -5.26 -22.34 -26.96
N ASP A 296 -4.44 -21.92 -27.94
CA ASP A 296 -3.49 -22.79 -28.59
C ASP A 296 -2.30 -23.14 -27.69
N ALA A 297 -1.89 -22.22 -26.82
CA ALA A 297 -0.84 -22.46 -25.83
C ALA A 297 -1.28 -23.53 -24.81
N VAL A 298 -2.54 -23.52 -24.36
CA VAL A 298 -3.06 -24.54 -23.45
C VAL A 298 -3.24 -25.88 -24.15
N ARG A 299 -3.67 -25.89 -25.44
CA ARG A 299 -3.66 -27.15 -26.25
C ARG A 299 -2.27 -27.75 -26.39
N ALA A 300 -1.26 -26.91 -26.65
CA ALA A 300 0.13 -27.38 -26.71
C ALA A 300 0.59 -27.93 -25.35
N LEU A 301 0.24 -27.27 -24.24
CA LEU A 301 0.54 -27.72 -22.89
C LEU A 301 -0.08 -29.08 -22.58
N ALA A 302 -1.31 -29.33 -23.05
CA ALA A 302 -2.02 -30.58 -22.89
C ALA A 302 -1.31 -31.73 -23.65
N LEU A 303 -0.81 -31.47 -24.87
CA LEU A 303 -0.07 -32.44 -25.67
C LEU A 303 1.29 -32.78 -25.05
N ASP A 304 1.94 -31.86 -24.39
CA ASP A 304 3.23 -32.08 -23.71
C ASP A 304 3.03 -32.72 -22.29
N SER A 305 1.78 -32.85 -21.80
CA SER A 305 1.47 -33.42 -20.49
C SER A 305 1.61 -34.96 -20.49
N PRO A 306 2.11 -35.55 -19.40
CA PRO A 306 2.08 -37.01 -19.22
C PRO A 306 0.68 -37.58 -18.92
N LEU A 307 -0.31 -36.70 -18.69
CA LEU A 307 -1.71 -37.03 -18.40
C LEU A 307 -2.52 -37.06 -19.70
N ASP A 308 -3.62 -37.78 -19.69
CA ASP A 308 -4.65 -37.68 -20.74
C ASP A 308 -5.47 -36.40 -20.49
N VAL A 309 -5.22 -35.36 -21.32
CA VAL A 309 -5.81 -34.02 -21.13
C VAL A 309 -6.66 -33.67 -22.36
N SER A 310 -7.96 -33.39 -22.12
CA SER A 310 -8.85 -32.80 -23.13
C SER A 310 -8.94 -31.28 -22.95
N VAL A 311 -8.94 -30.51 -24.04
CA VAL A 311 -9.03 -29.05 -24.02
C VAL A 311 -10.17 -28.54 -24.90
N THR A 312 -11.12 -27.88 -24.26
CA THR A 312 -12.18 -27.10 -24.95
C THR A 312 -11.87 -25.62 -24.78
N ALA A 313 -11.81 -24.85 -25.86
CA ALA A 313 -11.50 -23.43 -25.77
C ALA A 313 -12.38 -22.62 -26.72
N GLU A 314 -13.19 -21.73 -26.14
CA GLU A 314 -14.11 -20.82 -26.79
C GLU A 314 -13.78 -19.36 -26.41
N LEU A 315 -12.69 -18.84 -26.98
CA LEU A 315 -12.23 -17.45 -26.77
C LEU A 315 -12.42 -16.68 -28.09
N PRO A 316 -13.32 -15.66 -28.13
CA PRO A 316 -13.62 -14.92 -29.36
C PRO A 316 -12.54 -13.91 -29.76
N GLY A 317 -11.50 -13.70 -28.93
CA GLY A 317 -10.42 -12.76 -29.15
C GLY A 317 -9.24 -13.01 -28.22
N ARG A 318 -8.30 -12.05 -28.17
CA ARG A 318 -7.10 -12.08 -27.34
C ARG A 318 -7.26 -11.19 -26.11
N ALA A 319 -6.77 -11.62 -24.96
CA ALA A 319 -6.62 -10.73 -23.82
C ALA A 319 -5.22 -10.08 -23.84
N ASP A 320 -5.01 -9.10 -22.97
CA ASP A 320 -3.68 -8.52 -22.76
C ASP A 320 -2.67 -9.61 -22.41
N ALA A 321 -1.47 -9.55 -22.98
CA ALA A 321 -0.42 -10.55 -22.81
C ALA A 321 -0.11 -10.94 -21.33
N PRO A 322 -0.12 -10.02 -20.35
CA PRO A 322 0.05 -10.37 -18.94
C PRO A 322 -1.09 -11.25 -18.39
N VAL A 323 -2.33 -11.04 -18.84
CA VAL A 323 -3.51 -11.83 -18.43
C VAL A 323 -3.43 -13.25 -19.00
N GLU A 324 -3.13 -13.36 -20.31
CA GLU A 324 -2.93 -14.67 -20.95
C GLU A 324 -1.80 -15.46 -20.29
N SER A 325 -0.68 -14.79 -19.98
CA SER A 325 0.45 -15.41 -19.26
C SER A 325 0.06 -15.90 -17.88
N ALA A 326 -0.71 -15.11 -17.12
CA ALA A 326 -1.15 -15.49 -15.78
C ALA A 326 -2.00 -16.77 -15.80
N LEU A 327 -2.94 -16.87 -16.76
CA LEU A 327 -3.81 -18.04 -16.93
C LEU A 327 -3.02 -19.25 -17.43
N TYR A 328 -2.14 -19.07 -18.42
CA TYR A 328 -1.30 -20.15 -18.93
C TYR A 328 -0.48 -20.81 -17.82
N PHE A 329 0.25 -20.02 -17.03
CA PHE A 329 1.05 -20.55 -15.94
C PHE A 329 0.21 -21.15 -14.81
N ALA A 330 -0.99 -20.62 -14.56
CA ALA A 330 -1.89 -21.20 -13.58
C ALA A 330 -2.38 -22.59 -14.04
N VAL A 331 -2.79 -22.74 -15.30
CA VAL A 331 -3.19 -24.03 -15.86
C VAL A 331 -2.00 -25.03 -15.86
N SER A 332 -0.80 -24.58 -16.24
CA SER A 332 0.42 -25.40 -16.22
C SER A 332 0.73 -25.93 -14.80
N GLU A 333 0.64 -25.09 -13.79
CA GLU A 333 0.84 -25.47 -12.38
C GLU A 333 -0.24 -26.45 -11.91
N ILE A 334 -1.50 -26.25 -12.32
CA ILE A 334 -2.59 -27.15 -11.96
C ILE A 334 -2.40 -28.53 -12.59
N LEU A 335 -2.03 -28.61 -13.87
CA LEU A 335 -1.74 -29.89 -14.55
C LEU A 335 -0.55 -30.60 -13.89
N THR A 336 0.49 -29.85 -13.51
CA THR A 336 1.64 -30.39 -12.80
C THR A 336 1.23 -30.94 -11.42
N ASN A 337 0.35 -30.25 -10.70
CA ASN A 337 -0.17 -30.70 -9.41
C ASN A 337 -1.04 -31.96 -9.55
N ALA A 338 -1.89 -32.01 -10.58
CA ALA A 338 -2.70 -33.20 -10.88
C ALA A 338 -1.78 -34.43 -11.15
N ALA A 339 -0.74 -34.24 -11.95
CA ALA A 339 0.23 -35.33 -12.25
C ALA A 339 0.99 -35.81 -11.00
N LYS A 340 1.34 -34.89 -10.08
CA LYS A 340 2.13 -35.24 -8.89
C LYS A 340 1.29 -35.79 -7.73
N HIS A 341 0.05 -35.32 -7.63
CA HIS A 341 -0.73 -35.49 -6.38
C HIS A 341 -2.08 -36.17 -6.55
N ALA A 342 -2.72 -36.14 -7.73
CA ALA A 342 -4.08 -36.62 -7.88
C ALA A 342 -4.18 -38.04 -8.49
N SER A 343 -3.14 -38.50 -9.23
CA SER A 343 -3.16 -39.74 -10.00
C SER A 343 -4.43 -39.94 -10.84
N PRO A 344 -4.81 -38.94 -11.66
CA PRO A 344 -6.06 -39.01 -12.42
C PRO A 344 -5.92 -39.91 -13.62
N THR A 345 -7.03 -40.41 -14.16
CA THR A 345 -7.08 -41.11 -15.45
C THR A 345 -7.35 -40.13 -16.58
N HIS A 346 -8.06 -39.03 -16.29
CA HIS A 346 -8.40 -37.98 -17.26
C HIS A 346 -8.43 -36.61 -16.62
N VAL A 347 -8.03 -35.60 -17.39
CA VAL A 347 -8.13 -34.17 -16.99
C VAL A 347 -8.83 -33.38 -18.11
N ALA A 348 -9.86 -32.62 -17.76
CA ALA A 348 -10.53 -31.70 -18.67
C ALA A 348 -10.12 -30.26 -18.38
N VAL A 349 -9.81 -29.51 -19.44
CA VAL A 349 -9.52 -28.08 -19.38
C VAL A 349 -10.48 -27.31 -20.28
N ASP A 350 -11.30 -26.47 -19.69
CA ASP A 350 -12.26 -25.65 -20.40
C ASP A 350 -11.89 -24.15 -20.27
N LEU A 351 -11.81 -23.46 -21.41
CA LEU A 351 -11.52 -22.04 -21.50
C LEU A 351 -12.68 -21.32 -22.22
N TRP A 352 -13.25 -20.30 -21.59
CA TRP A 352 -14.31 -19.51 -22.23
C TRP A 352 -14.30 -18.05 -21.77
N TYR A 353 -14.97 -17.21 -22.53
CA TYR A 353 -15.16 -15.81 -22.19
C TYR A 353 -16.65 -15.52 -21.99
N ALA A 354 -17.00 -14.98 -20.83
CA ALA A 354 -18.35 -14.57 -20.50
C ALA A 354 -18.34 -13.40 -19.49
N ASP A 355 -19.29 -12.49 -19.62
CA ASP A 355 -19.53 -11.38 -18.70
C ASP A 355 -18.31 -10.49 -18.46
N GLY A 356 -17.49 -10.25 -19.50
CA GLY A 356 -16.28 -9.44 -19.38
C GLY A 356 -15.14 -10.12 -18.64
N ARG A 357 -15.11 -11.47 -18.58
CA ARG A 357 -14.11 -12.27 -17.89
C ARG A 357 -13.66 -13.45 -18.72
N ILE A 358 -12.37 -13.74 -18.71
CA ILE A 358 -11.86 -15.06 -19.11
C ILE A 358 -11.98 -16.00 -17.93
N ARG A 359 -12.51 -17.17 -18.19
CA ARG A 359 -12.60 -18.27 -17.24
C ARG A 359 -11.82 -19.46 -17.74
N ALA A 360 -11.11 -20.12 -16.84
CA ALA A 360 -10.47 -21.39 -17.09
C ALA A 360 -10.90 -22.37 -16.00
N GLN A 361 -11.41 -23.53 -16.38
CA GLN A 361 -11.75 -24.60 -15.48
C GLN A 361 -10.88 -25.82 -15.77
N VAL A 362 -10.24 -26.33 -14.74
CA VAL A 362 -9.48 -27.59 -14.84
C VAL A 362 -10.09 -28.58 -13.88
N SER A 363 -10.50 -29.73 -14.41
CA SER A 363 -11.16 -30.80 -13.62
C SER A 363 -10.41 -32.10 -13.82
N ASP A 364 -9.99 -32.74 -12.74
CA ASP A 364 -9.38 -34.07 -12.75
C ASP A 364 -10.27 -35.08 -12.01
N ASP A 365 -10.26 -36.33 -12.42
CA ASP A 365 -10.97 -37.46 -11.84
C ASP A 365 -10.15 -38.19 -10.75
N GLY A 366 -9.10 -37.56 -10.21
CA GLY A 366 -8.23 -38.11 -9.20
C GLY A 366 -8.84 -38.17 -7.81
N HIS A 367 -8.03 -38.49 -6.78
CA HIS A 367 -8.52 -38.76 -5.43
C HIS A 367 -8.84 -37.51 -4.57
N GLY A 368 -8.70 -36.30 -5.12
CA GLY A 368 -9.06 -35.05 -4.45
C GLY A 368 -8.23 -34.70 -3.21
N GLY A 369 -8.79 -33.89 -2.33
CA GLY A 369 -8.15 -33.46 -1.08
C GLY A 369 -7.18 -32.29 -1.23
N ALA A 370 -7.23 -31.53 -2.33
CA ALA A 370 -6.44 -30.33 -2.52
C ALA A 370 -6.89 -29.21 -1.55
N ASP A 371 -5.96 -28.71 -0.74
CA ASP A 371 -6.22 -27.66 0.26
C ASP A 371 -5.29 -26.47 -0.01
N PRO A 372 -5.83 -25.30 -0.40
CA PRO A 372 -5.05 -24.09 -0.63
C PRO A 372 -4.25 -23.63 0.60
N SER A 373 -4.67 -24.02 1.81
CA SER A 373 -3.98 -23.64 3.04
C SER A 373 -2.68 -24.41 3.29
N ARG A 374 -2.52 -25.61 2.70
CA ARG A 374 -1.41 -26.53 2.98
C ARG A 374 -0.26 -26.51 1.99
N GLY A 375 -0.39 -25.81 0.83
CA GLY A 375 0.62 -25.81 -0.23
C GLY A 375 1.07 -24.42 -0.66
N THR A 376 2.24 -24.32 -1.30
CA THR A 376 2.74 -23.07 -1.89
C THR A 376 2.22 -22.85 -3.32
N GLY A 377 1.89 -23.92 -4.07
CA GLY A 377 1.45 -23.87 -5.46
C GLY A 377 0.12 -23.16 -5.66
N LEU A 378 -0.95 -23.62 -4.99
CA LEU A 378 -2.29 -22.98 -5.09
C LEU A 378 -2.29 -21.53 -4.59
N ARG A 379 -1.57 -21.25 -3.51
CA ARG A 379 -1.36 -19.84 -3.05
C ARG A 379 -0.58 -19.01 -4.07
N GLY A 380 0.32 -19.61 -4.83
CA GLY A 380 1.05 -18.96 -5.91
C GLY A 380 0.11 -18.57 -7.06
N ILE A 381 -0.80 -19.46 -7.43
CA ILE A 381 -1.84 -19.20 -8.42
C ILE A 381 -2.76 -18.06 -7.93
N GLU A 382 -3.30 -18.18 -6.72
CA GLU A 382 -4.19 -17.16 -6.13
C GLU A 382 -3.55 -15.75 -6.15
N ARG A 383 -2.31 -15.64 -5.70
CA ARG A 383 -1.56 -14.36 -5.73
C ARG A 383 -1.34 -13.83 -7.14
N ARG A 384 -1.09 -14.70 -8.12
CA ARG A 384 -0.90 -14.32 -9.52
C ARG A 384 -2.19 -13.78 -10.14
N LEU A 385 -3.33 -14.44 -9.88
CA LEU A 385 -4.63 -14.00 -10.36
C LEU A 385 -5.07 -12.68 -9.68
N ALA A 386 -4.81 -12.53 -8.39
CA ALA A 386 -5.15 -11.32 -7.62
C ALA A 386 -4.49 -10.03 -8.17
N ALA A 387 -3.35 -10.14 -8.88
CA ALA A 387 -2.70 -9.01 -9.55
C ALA A 387 -3.56 -8.41 -10.69
N PHE A 388 -4.54 -9.17 -11.18
CA PHE A 388 -5.47 -8.81 -12.26
C PHE A 388 -6.92 -8.81 -11.77
N ASP A 389 -7.15 -8.63 -10.47
CA ASP A 389 -8.48 -8.73 -9.84
C ASP A 389 -9.18 -10.08 -10.10
N GLY A 390 -8.37 -11.11 -10.35
CA GLY A 390 -8.83 -12.47 -10.60
C GLY A 390 -9.05 -13.29 -9.33
N VAL A 391 -9.78 -14.36 -9.46
CA VAL A 391 -10.21 -15.25 -8.36
C VAL A 391 -9.89 -16.69 -8.70
N LEU A 392 -9.48 -17.47 -7.70
CA LEU A 392 -9.35 -18.93 -7.75
C LEU A 392 -10.43 -19.55 -6.85
N ALA A 393 -11.26 -20.43 -7.41
CA ALA A 393 -12.15 -21.30 -6.66
C ALA A 393 -11.64 -22.75 -6.73
N VAL A 394 -11.59 -23.44 -5.58
CA VAL A 394 -11.13 -24.82 -5.47
C VAL A 394 -12.24 -25.66 -4.86
N HIS A 395 -12.63 -26.71 -5.59
CA HIS A 395 -13.54 -27.75 -5.11
C HIS A 395 -12.84 -29.10 -5.21
N SER A 396 -12.42 -29.66 -4.10
CA SER A 396 -11.63 -30.89 -4.07
C SER A 396 -11.98 -31.74 -2.82
N PRO A 397 -13.15 -32.41 -2.86
CA PRO A 397 -13.51 -33.31 -1.76
C PRO A 397 -12.53 -34.51 -1.67
N VAL A 398 -12.37 -35.04 -0.47
CA VAL A 398 -11.59 -36.28 -0.26
C VAL A 398 -12.27 -37.42 -0.98
N GLY A 399 -11.52 -38.10 -1.86
CA GLY A 399 -12.05 -39.12 -2.77
C GLY A 399 -12.34 -38.61 -4.18
N GLY A 400 -12.16 -37.32 -4.41
CA GLY A 400 -12.29 -36.68 -5.74
C GLY A 400 -13.73 -36.38 -6.19
N PRO A 401 -13.91 -35.81 -7.36
CA PRO A 401 -12.90 -35.18 -8.24
C PRO A 401 -12.35 -33.86 -7.72
N THR A 402 -11.28 -33.32 -8.35
CA THR A 402 -10.85 -31.95 -8.11
C THR A 402 -11.26 -31.05 -9.27
N THR A 403 -11.87 -29.89 -8.97
CA THR A 403 -12.20 -28.85 -9.95
C THR A 403 -11.66 -27.52 -9.45
N LEU A 404 -10.80 -26.89 -10.28
CA LEU A 404 -10.28 -25.55 -10.05
C LEU A 404 -10.85 -24.61 -11.10
N THR A 405 -11.43 -23.50 -10.66
CA THR A 405 -11.96 -22.46 -11.55
C THR A 405 -11.19 -21.17 -11.33
N LEU A 406 -10.65 -20.64 -12.41
CA LEU A 406 -9.91 -19.38 -12.45
C LEU A 406 -10.75 -18.36 -13.22
N GLU A 407 -10.86 -17.15 -12.70
CA GLU A 407 -11.55 -16.04 -13.39
C GLU A 407 -10.66 -14.79 -13.35
N ILE A 408 -10.52 -14.10 -14.50
CA ILE A 408 -9.84 -12.79 -14.58
C ILE A 408 -10.75 -11.82 -15.36
N PRO A 409 -11.10 -10.65 -14.80
CA PRO A 409 -11.76 -9.58 -15.52
C PRO A 409 -10.83 -9.00 -16.59
N CYS A 410 -11.28 -8.99 -17.85
CA CYS A 410 -10.52 -8.40 -18.95
C CYS A 410 -11.43 -8.07 -20.15
N ALA A 411 -10.95 -7.16 -21.01
CA ALA A 411 -11.51 -6.98 -22.34
C ALA A 411 -10.74 -7.87 -23.33
N LEU A 412 -11.43 -8.37 -24.36
CA LEU A 412 -10.79 -9.03 -25.48
C LEU A 412 -10.66 -8.06 -26.66
N SER A 413 -9.53 -8.16 -27.36
CA SER A 413 -9.22 -7.40 -28.60
C SER A 413 -9.38 -8.27 -29.84
#